data_e45149b24c96ad8f9ad952809896fcc0
#
_entry.id   e45149b24c96ad8f9ad952809896fcc0
#
_cell.length_a   1.000
_cell.length_b   1.000
_cell.length_c   1.000
_cell.angle_alpha   90.00
_cell.angle_beta   90.00
_cell.angle_gamma   90.00
#
_symmetry.space_group_name_H-M   'P 1'
#
loop_
_entity.id
_entity.type
_entity.pdbx_description
1 polymer ?
#
loop_
_entity_poly.entity_id
_entity_poly.type
_entity_poly.pdbx_seq_one_letter_code
_entity_poly.pdbx_strand_id
1 'polypeptide(L)'
;MSENKIINWLLDGDVSIQYQVNRDLLGSDLPELQSRIKSEGWGARFLENQNPEGHWGQRFYQPKWISTNYSVLDLKNLQIEKSNPQIQKSLYQVVEKHKGPDGGILPIGNNQLTDLCINGMFLNYASYFGIKEDDLKSIVDCILDQHMSDGGYNCRSNYEQTVHSSVHTTISVIEGILEYENSGYSYQLNELMKTAKESQEFFLQHKLFKSDRTGEIIDKRFSMLSYPS
;
A
#
# COMPACT_ATOMS: atom_id res chain seq x y z
N MET A 1 -32.76 -0.24 -0.56
CA MET A 1 -32.61 -0.27 -2.03
C MET A 1 -32.54 -1.73 -2.46
N SER A 2 -33.12 -2.12 -3.60
CA SER A 2 -32.91 -3.49 -4.10
C SER A 2 -31.45 -3.64 -4.57
N GLU A 3 -30.88 -4.83 -4.41
CA GLU A 3 -29.50 -5.16 -4.80
C GLU A 3 -29.18 -4.70 -6.24
N ASN A 4 -30.08 -4.94 -7.18
CA ASN A 4 -29.96 -4.48 -8.57
C ASN A 4 -29.81 -2.95 -8.73
N LYS A 5 -30.39 -2.14 -7.84
CA LYS A 5 -30.24 -0.67 -7.93
C LYS A 5 -28.86 -0.21 -7.50
N ILE A 6 -28.24 -0.89 -6.53
CA ILE A 6 -26.89 -0.57 -6.08
C ILE A 6 -25.89 -0.96 -7.16
N ILE A 7 -26.00 -2.16 -7.70
CA ILE A 7 -25.12 -2.63 -8.79
C ILE A 7 -25.20 -1.70 -10.00
N ASN A 8 -26.42 -1.34 -10.46
CA ASN A 8 -26.56 -0.42 -11.58
C ASN A 8 -25.93 0.94 -11.31
N TRP A 9 -26.11 1.49 -10.11
CA TRP A 9 -25.48 2.76 -9.72
C TRP A 9 -23.95 2.69 -9.73
N LEU A 10 -23.37 1.58 -9.29
CA LEU A 10 -21.92 1.37 -9.36
C LEU A 10 -21.43 1.24 -10.80
N LEU A 11 -22.19 0.53 -11.66
CA LEU A 11 -21.86 0.36 -13.08
C LEU A 11 -22.01 1.66 -13.90
N ASP A 12 -22.78 2.64 -13.43
CA ASP A 12 -22.86 3.99 -14.01
C ASP A 12 -21.68 4.88 -13.57
N GLY A 13 -20.80 4.39 -12.69
CA GLY A 13 -19.66 5.11 -12.16
C GLY A 13 -18.42 5.12 -13.06
N ASP A 14 -17.29 5.46 -12.47
CA ASP A 14 -15.97 5.46 -13.14
C ASP A 14 -15.62 4.08 -13.71
N VAL A 15 -14.86 4.05 -14.79
CA VAL A 15 -14.46 2.79 -15.46
C VAL A 15 -13.73 1.82 -14.51
N SER A 16 -12.99 2.32 -13.54
CA SER A 16 -12.33 1.51 -12.50
C SER A 16 -13.35 0.84 -11.57
N ILE A 17 -14.43 1.54 -11.24
CA ILE A 17 -15.54 0.98 -10.45
C ILE A 17 -16.30 -0.06 -11.27
N GLN A 18 -16.58 0.22 -12.54
CA GLN A 18 -17.20 -0.74 -13.46
C GLN A 18 -16.40 -2.05 -13.51
N TYR A 19 -15.08 -1.95 -13.68
CA TYR A 19 -14.19 -3.12 -13.69
C TYR A 19 -14.28 -3.92 -12.39
N GLN A 20 -14.10 -3.26 -11.25
CA GLN A 20 -14.13 -3.92 -9.94
C GLN A 20 -15.49 -4.55 -9.62
N VAL A 21 -16.59 -3.88 -9.94
CA VAL A 21 -17.95 -4.43 -9.77
C VAL A 21 -18.16 -5.69 -10.60
N ASN A 22 -17.75 -5.66 -11.87
CA ASN A 22 -17.85 -6.85 -12.71
C ASN A 22 -17.04 -8.01 -12.15
N ARG A 23 -15.78 -7.77 -11.77
CA ARG A 23 -14.88 -8.81 -11.26
C ARG A 23 -15.34 -9.34 -9.88
N ASP A 24 -15.61 -8.44 -8.94
CA ASP A 24 -15.73 -8.80 -7.51
C ASP A 24 -17.17 -9.12 -7.09
N LEU A 25 -18.17 -8.52 -7.76
CA LEU A 25 -19.57 -8.71 -7.39
C LEU A 25 -20.35 -9.53 -8.41
N LEU A 26 -19.97 -9.46 -9.70
CA LEU A 26 -20.67 -10.18 -10.78
C LEU A 26 -19.90 -11.41 -11.27
N GLY A 27 -18.68 -11.65 -10.80
CA GLY A 27 -17.86 -12.81 -11.18
C GLY A 27 -17.39 -12.80 -12.63
N SER A 28 -17.33 -11.61 -13.26
CA SER A 28 -16.95 -11.43 -14.67
C SER A 28 -15.68 -10.61 -14.75
N ASP A 29 -14.55 -11.25 -15.03
CA ASP A 29 -13.31 -10.53 -15.32
C ASP A 29 -13.36 -9.98 -16.74
N LEU A 30 -13.29 -8.65 -16.89
CA LEU A 30 -13.38 -7.92 -18.15
C LEU A 30 -12.10 -7.12 -18.41
N PRO A 31 -11.05 -7.73 -18.96
CA PRO A 31 -9.76 -7.06 -19.23
C PRO A 31 -9.87 -5.81 -20.09
N GLU A 32 -10.87 -5.74 -20.98
CA GLU A 32 -11.16 -4.56 -21.78
C GLU A 32 -11.57 -3.34 -20.93
N LEU A 33 -12.30 -3.52 -19.82
CA LEU A 33 -12.58 -2.44 -18.89
C LEU A 33 -11.31 -2.02 -18.15
N GLN A 34 -10.51 -2.99 -17.69
CA GLN A 34 -9.25 -2.71 -17.03
C GLN A 34 -8.31 -1.90 -17.93
N SER A 35 -8.20 -2.27 -19.22
CA SER A 35 -7.33 -1.57 -20.16
C SER A 35 -7.74 -0.13 -20.44
N ARG A 36 -9.01 0.22 -20.24
CA ARG A 36 -9.55 1.59 -20.40
C ARG A 36 -9.20 2.50 -19.23
N ILE A 37 -8.88 1.98 -18.03
CA ILE A 37 -8.57 2.77 -16.84
C ILE A 37 -7.39 3.74 -17.10
N LYS A 38 -6.42 3.35 -17.92
CA LYS A 38 -5.27 4.22 -18.27
C LYS A 38 -5.62 5.40 -19.17
N SER A 39 -6.77 5.39 -19.84
CA SER A 39 -7.19 6.40 -20.81
C SER A 39 -8.54 7.05 -20.47
N GLU A 40 -9.22 6.60 -19.44
CA GLU A 40 -10.53 7.09 -19.04
C GLU A 40 -10.60 7.31 -17.52
N GLY A 41 -11.51 8.17 -17.09
CA GLY A 41 -11.85 8.37 -15.69
C GLY A 41 -10.71 8.88 -14.81
N TRP A 42 -10.70 8.40 -13.59
CA TRP A 42 -9.69 8.82 -12.61
C TRP A 42 -8.29 8.28 -12.91
N GLY A 43 -8.17 7.07 -13.46
CA GLY A 43 -6.87 6.50 -13.82
C GLY A 43 -6.14 7.36 -14.85
N ALA A 44 -6.82 7.78 -15.92
CA ALA A 44 -6.27 8.70 -16.92
C ALA A 44 -5.83 10.03 -16.28
N ARG A 45 -6.67 10.60 -15.42
CA ARG A 45 -6.36 11.88 -14.74
C ARG A 45 -5.11 11.79 -13.84
N PHE A 46 -4.93 10.68 -13.13
CA PHE A 46 -3.71 10.45 -12.37
C PHE A 46 -2.48 10.41 -13.28
N LEU A 47 -2.55 9.65 -14.39
CA LEU A 47 -1.42 9.52 -15.32
C LEU A 47 -1.09 10.86 -16.02
N GLU A 48 -2.09 11.65 -16.39
CA GLU A 48 -1.93 12.98 -16.99
C GLU A 48 -1.26 13.99 -16.04
N ASN A 49 -1.47 13.83 -14.72
CA ASN A 49 -0.85 14.67 -13.70
C ASN A 49 0.58 14.26 -13.32
N GLN A 50 1.13 13.21 -13.91
CA GLN A 50 2.53 12.88 -13.76
C GLN A 50 3.39 13.93 -14.46
N ASN A 51 4.41 14.47 -13.79
CA ASN A 51 5.28 15.44 -14.39
C ASN A 51 6.28 14.79 -15.39
N PRO A 52 6.93 15.56 -16.27
CA PRO A 52 7.85 15.02 -17.27
C PRO A 52 9.04 14.25 -16.70
N GLU A 53 9.39 14.48 -15.43
CA GLU A 53 10.49 13.79 -14.73
C GLU A 53 10.06 12.40 -14.23
N GLY A 54 8.75 12.08 -14.29
CA GLY A 54 8.21 10.77 -13.98
C GLY A 54 7.74 10.61 -12.52
N HIS A 55 7.48 11.68 -11.82
CA HIS A 55 6.91 11.65 -10.46
C HIS A 55 5.61 12.47 -10.37
N TRP A 56 4.84 12.28 -9.30
CA TRP A 56 3.71 13.12 -8.94
C TRP A 56 4.09 14.05 -7.78
N GLY A 57 3.44 15.21 -7.71
CA GLY A 57 3.77 16.23 -6.73
C GLY A 57 5.18 16.78 -6.93
N GLN A 58 5.87 17.07 -5.83
CA GLN A 58 7.22 17.65 -5.86
C GLN A 58 8.32 16.59 -5.70
N ARG A 59 8.03 15.50 -5.00
CA ARG A 59 8.98 14.43 -4.65
C ARG A 59 8.24 13.12 -4.39
N PHE A 60 8.98 12.05 -4.11
CA PHE A 60 8.42 10.73 -3.78
C PHE A 60 7.31 10.79 -2.72
N TYR A 61 7.51 11.51 -1.61
CA TYR A 61 6.56 11.57 -0.49
C TYR A 61 6.00 12.97 -0.21
N GLN A 62 6.31 13.98 -1.02
CA GLN A 62 5.86 15.36 -0.79
C GLN A 62 5.25 15.99 -2.04
N PRO A 63 4.24 16.84 -1.86
CA PRO A 63 3.44 17.02 -0.64
C PRO A 63 2.59 15.78 -0.35
N LYS A 64 2.23 15.59 0.92
CA LYS A 64 1.39 14.48 1.35
C LYS A 64 0.09 14.44 0.53
N TRP A 65 -0.41 13.25 0.21
CA TRP A 65 -1.65 12.93 -0.53
C TRP A 65 -1.59 13.08 -2.07
N ILE A 66 -0.69 13.87 -2.64
CA ILE A 66 -0.59 14.09 -4.09
C ILE A 66 0.81 13.77 -4.65
N SER A 67 1.66 13.17 -3.84
CA SER A 67 3.00 12.73 -4.23
C SER A 67 2.98 11.35 -4.88
N THR A 68 4.11 10.94 -5.43
CA THR A 68 4.28 9.64 -6.09
C THR A 68 3.79 8.48 -5.23
N ASN A 69 4.13 8.46 -3.93
CA ASN A 69 3.71 7.39 -3.02
C ASN A 69 2.19 7.19 -3.00
N TYR A 70 1.44 8.27 -2.88
CA TYR A 70 -0.03 8.20 -2.81
C TYR A 70 -0.65 8.00 -4.18
N SER A 71 -0.17 8.70 -5.20
CA SER A 71 -0.71 8.55 -6.56
C SER A 71 -0.56 7.14 -7.11
N VAL A 72 0.58 6.48 -6.84
CA VAL A 72 0.79 5.09 -7.26
C VAL A 72 -0.09 4.12 -6.46
N LEU A 73 -0.26 4.36 -5.15
CA LEU A 73 -1.19 3.58 -4.33
C LEU A 73 -2.62 3.72 -4.84
N ASP A 74 -3.07 4.94 -5.17
CA ASP A 74 -4.40 5.17 -5.72
C ASP A 74 -4.57 4.52 -7.09
N LEU A 75 -3.57 4.60 -7.99
CA LEU A 75 -3.58 3.91 -9.28
C LEU A 75 -3.69 2.39 -9.12
N LYS A 76 -3.01 1.80 -8.14
CA LYS A 76 -3.20 0.40 -7.77
C LYS A 76 -4.64 0.13 -7.32
N ASN A 77 -5.18 0.96 -6.43
CA ASN A 77 -6.54 0.81 -5.91
C ASN A 77 -7.61 0.99 -7.00
N LEU A 78 -7.34 1.83 -8.01
CA LEU A 78 -8.14 1.91 -9.22
C LEU A 78 -8.00 0.68 -10.13
N GLN A 79 -7.11 -0.25 -9.81
CA GLN A 79 -6.87 -1.49 -10.57
C GLN A 79 -6.34 -1.26 -11.99
N ILE A 80 -5.52 -0.23 -12.19
CA ILE A 80 -4.85 -0.02 -13.48
C ILE A 80 -3.96 -1.23 -13.82
N GLU A 81 -3.74 -1.48 -15.11
CA GLU A 81 -2.92 -2.61 -15.57
C GLU A 81 -1.55 -2.67 -14.87
N LYS A 82 -1.22 -3.84 -14.33
CA LYS A 82 0.06 -4.10 -13.60
C LYS A 82 1.31 -3.77 -14.43
N SER A 83 1.23 -3.98 -15.74
CA SER A 83 2.33 -3.75 -16.69
C SER A 83 2.44 -2.30 -17.19
N ASN A 84 1.77 -1.33 -16.54
CA ASN A 84 1.83 0.06 -16.98
C ASN A 84 3.28 0.60 -16.92
N PRO A 85 3.91 0.92 -18.09
CA PRO A 85 5.34 1.27 -18.14
C PRO A 85 5.65 2.63 -17.51
N GLN A 86 4.69 3.54 -17.50
CA GLN A 86 4.84 4.87 -16.91
C GLN A 86 4.98 4.77 -15.38
N ILE A 87 4.18 3.90 -14.75
CA ILE A 87 4.23 3.65 -13.31
C ILE A 87 5.50 2.86 -12.96
N GLN A 88 5.80 1.79 -13.69
CA GLN A 88 7.01 1.00 -13.46
C GLN A 88 8.28 1.86 -13.53
N LYS A 89 8.38 2.76 -14.52
CA LYS A 89 9.49 3.71 -14.62
C LYS A 89 9.62 4.58 -13.37
N SER A 90 8.51 5.12 -12.86
CA SER A 90 8.49 5.87 -11.61
C SER A 90 9.02 5.06 -10.43
N LEU A 91 8.57 3.82 -10.29
CA LEU A 91 8.96 2.96 -9.18
C LEU A 91 10.43 2.59 -9.21
N TYR A 92 10.99 2.30 -10.40
CA TYR A 92 12.43 2.08 -10.53
C TYR A 92 13.25 3.33 -10.15
N GLN A 93 12.77 4.53 -10.48
CA GLN A 93 13.42 5.76 -10.03
C GLN A 93 13.37 5.92 -8.49
N VAL A 94 12.30 5.49 -7.84
CA VAL A 94 12.22 5.49 -6.38
C VAL A 94 13.23 4.51 -5.79
N VAL A 95 13.30 3.30 -6.28
CA VAL A 95 14.28 2.29 -5.83
C VAL A 95 15.71 2.81 -5.99
N GLU A 96 16.02 3.45 -7.11
CA GLU A 96 17.36 3.97 -7.40
C GLU A 96 17.75 5.14 -6.48
N LYS A 97 16.81 6.07 -6.21
CA LYS A 97 17.12 7.36 -5.59
C LYS A 97 16.79 7.45 -4.09
N HIS A 98 15.95 6.56 -3.59
CA HIS A 98 15.38 6.67 -2.25
C HIS A 98 15.71 5.50 -1.32
N LYS A 99 16.58 4.57 -1.72
CA LYS A 99 17.00 3.48 -0.85
C LYS A 99 17.84 4.02 0.30
N GLY A 100 17.44 3.68 1.53
CA GLY A 100 18.12 4.05 2.76
C GLY A 100 19.25 3.08 3.15
N PRO A 101 20.08 3.47 4.12
CA PRO A 101 21.15 2.62 4.63
C PRO A 101 20.64 1.37 5.37
N ASP A 102 19.40 1.39 5.85
CA ASP A 102 18.69 0.27 6.46
C ASP A 102 17.99 -0.65 5.43
N GLY A 103 18.15 -0.39 4.14
CA GLY A 103 17.61 -1.18 3.05
C GLY A 103 16.19 -0.81 2.62
N GLY A 104 15.46 -0.06 3.41
CA GLY A 104 14.11 0.42 3.08
C GLY A 104 14.10 1.65 2.17
N ILE A 105 12.91 2.14 1.85
CA ILE A 105 12.69 3.37 1.06
C ILE A 105 12.53 4.56 1.99
N LEU A 106 13.34 5.60 1.81
CA LEU A 106 13.30 6.84 2.57
C LEU A 106 12.18 7.76 2.05
N PRO A 107 11.34 8.32 2.94
CA PRO A 107 10.31 9.29 2.54
C PRO A 107 10.91 10.62 2.07
N ILE A 108 12.02 11.02 2.68
CA ILE A 108 12.77 12.25 2.38
C ILE A 108 14.25 11.91 2.34
N GLY A 109 14.95 12.35 1.30
CA GLY A 109 16.34 11.98 1.06
C GLY A 109 17.38 12.38 2.13
N ASN A 110 16.98 13.15 3.14
CA ASN A 110 17.85 13.55 4.26
C ASN A 110 17.65 12.69 5.52
N ASN A 111 16.68 11.78 5.54
CA ASN A 111 16.47 10.88 6.66
C ASN A 111 17.55 9.79 6.65
N GLN A 112 17.94 9.34 7.84
CA GLN A 112 18.90 8.25 8.00
C GLN A 112 18.23 6.88 8.05
N LEU A 113 16.94 6.86 8.44
CA LEU A 113 16.16 5.66 8.65
C LEU A 113 14.82 5.76 7.94
N THR A 114 14.26 4.62 7.56
CA THR A 114 13.01 4.53 6.82
C THR A 114 11.80 4.47 7.75
N ASP A 115 10.66 4.96 7.28
CA ASP A 115 9.38 4.77 7.94
C ASP A 115 8.72 3.47 7.45
N LEU A 116 8.43 2.55 8.36
CA LEU A 116 7.86 1.24 8.01
C LEU A 116 6.48 1.32 7.37
N CYS A 117 5.65 2.28 7.75
CA CYS A 117 4.34 2.44 7.10
C CYS A 117 4.50 2.76 5.59
N ILE A 118 5.52 3.54 5.24
CA ILE A 118 5.84 3.86 3.83
C ILE A 118 6.41 2.63 3.13
N ASN A 119 7.25 1.86 3.81
CA ASN A 119 7.83 0.63 3.24
C ASN A 119 6.76 -0.46 3.04
N GLY A 120 5.77 -0.58 3.93
CA GLY A 120 4.61 -1.42 3.72
C GLY A 120 3.79 -1.01 2.49
N MET A 121 3.47 0.29 2.36
CA MET A 121 2.80 0.82 1.17
C MET A 121 3.64 0.61 -0.10
N PHE A 122 4.95 0.87 -0.03
CA PHE A 122 5.85 0.67 -1.17
C PHE A 122 5.88 -0.79 -1.60
N LEU A 123 6.06 -1.72 -0.68
CA LEU A 123 6.03 -3.16 -0.97
C LEU A 123 4.69 -3.56 -1.62
N ASN A 124 3.57 -3.01 -1.13
CA ASN A 124 2.24 -3.25 -1.66
C ASN A 124 2.13 -2.91 -3.14
N TYR A 125 2.35 -1.65 -3.52
CA TYR A 125 2.16 -1.27 -4.92
C TYR A 125 3.35 -1.65 -5.83
N ALA A 126 4.58 -1.74 -5.31
CA ALA A 126 5.72 -2.19 -6.10
C ALA A 126 5.59 -3.67 -6.50
N SER A 127 5.07 -4.51 -5.61
CA SER A 127 4.73 -5.91 -5.92
C SER A 127 3.64 -5.99 -6.97
N TYR A 128 2.55 -5.24 -6.80
CA TYR A 128 1.46 -5.20 -7.78
C TYR A 128 1.96 -4.81 -9.17
N PHE A 129 2.80 -3.78 -9.30
CA PHE A 129 3.32 -3.32 -10.59
C PHE A 129 4.53 -4.10 -11.10
N GLY A 130 4.91 -5.21 -10.48
CA GLY A 130 5.90 -6.14 -10.98
C GLY A 130 7.34 -5.63 -10.94
N ILE A 131 7.73 -4.87 -9.92
CA ILE A 131 9.12 -4.49 -9.69
C ILE A 131 9.93 -5.75 -9.39
N LYS A 132 11.13 -5.86 -9.94
CA LYS A 132 11.96 -7.07 -9.79
C LYS A 132 12.18 -7.43 -8.32
N GLU A 133 12.08 -8.71 -7.99
CA GLU A 133 12.25 -9.20 -6.62
C GLU A 133 13.59 -8.77 -6.02
N ASP A 134 14.67 -8.80 -6.81
CA ASP A 134 15.99 -8.37 -6.35
C ASP A 134 16.03 -6.92 -5.85
N ASP A 135 15.22 -6.06 -6.42
CA ASP A 135 15.09 -4.67 -5.99
C ASP A 135 14.27 -4.50 -4.70
N LEU A 136 13.44 -5.49 -4.37
CA LEU A 136 12.57 -5.51 -3.18
C LEU A 136 13.22 -6.23 -1.98
N LYS A 137 14.22 -7.09 -2.17
CA LYS A 137 14.82 -7.91 -1.11
C LYS A 137 15.24 -7.12 0.12
N SER A 138 15.95 -6.00 -0.05
CA SER A 138 16.40 -5.20 1.09
C SER A 138 15.24 -4.52 1.84
N ILE A 139 14.11 -4.27 1.17
CA ILE A 139 12.90 -3.73 1.79
C ILE A 139 12.23 -4.82 2.63
N VAL A 140 12.19 -6.04 2.12
CA VAL A 140 11.71 -7.22 2.85
C VAL A 140 12.53 -7.44 4.10
N ASP A 141 13.88 -7.42 3.98
CA ASP A 141 14.78 -7.58 5.14
C ASP A 141 14.55 -6.46 6.17
N CYS A 142 14.43 -5.21 5.73
CA CYS A 142 14.14 -4.07 6.60
C CYS A 142 12.80 -4.22 7.35
N ILE A 143 11.77 -4.75 6.70
CA ILE A 143 10.47 -5.03 7.33
C ILE A 143 10.61 -6.14 8.38
N LEU A 144 11.29 -7.23 8.05
CA LEU A 144 11.50 -8.35 8.97
C LEU A 144 12.31 -7.97 10.20
N ASP A 145 13.37 -7.19 10.03
CA ASP A 145 14.26 -6.75 11.12
C ASP A 145 13.55 -5.83 12.12
N GLN A 146 12.46 -5.18 11.72
CA GLN A 146 11.75 -4.23 12.57
C GLN A 146 10.41 -4.77 13.12
N HIS A 147 10.18 -6.07 13.01
CA HIS A 147 9.02 -6.70 13.65
C HIS A 147 9.15 -6.64 15.19
N MET A 148 8.11 -6.17 15.85
CA MET A 148 8.14 -5.90 17.29
C MET A 148 7.65 -7.09 18.11
N SER A 149 8.08 -7.16 19.37
CA SER A 149 7.78 -8.27 20.28
C SER A 149 6.30 -8.38 20.67
N ASP A 150 5.50 -7.32 20.46
CA ASP A 150 4.05 -7.34 20.66
C ASP A 150 3.28 -7.80 19.41
N GLY A 151 3.99 -8.20 18.36
CA GLY A 151 3.45 -8.81 17.15
C GLY A 151 3.15 -7.86 16.01
N GLY A 152 3.41 -6.56 16.14
CA GLY A 152 3.16 -5.60 15.07
C GLY A 152 4.40 -4.79 14.67
N TYR A 153 4.16 -3.58 14.17
CA TYR A 153 5.18 -2.68 13.63
C TYR A 153 4.97 -1.23 14.07
N ASN A 154 6.05 -0.42 14.12
CA ASN A 154 5.94 1.00 14.38
C ASN A 154 7.02 1.79 13.63
N CYS A 155 6.65 2.89 12.94
CA CYS A 155 7.59 3.78 12.28
C CYS A 155 8.55 4.45 13.26
N ARG A 156 8.09 4.75 14.47
CA ARG A 156 8.90 5.41 15.50
C ARG A 156 9.94 4.51 16.17
N SER A 157 9.91 3.21 15.93
CA SER A 157 10.89 2.27 16.47
C SER A 157 12.34 2.66 16.11
N ASN A 158 12.52 3.33 14.97
CA ASN A 158 13.81 3.79 14.49
C ASN A 158 14.28 5.12 15.11
N TYR A 159 13.37 5.95 15.61
CA TYR A 159 13.65 7.30 16.09
C TYR A 159 13.53 7.46 17.60
N GLU A 160 12.61 6.73 18.17
CA GLU A 160 12.28 6.77 19.60
C GLU A 160 12.31 5.32 20.07
N GLN A 161 12.81 5.03 21.24
CA GLN A 161 12.77 3.67 21.81
C GLN A 161 11.31 3.24 22.08
N THR A 162 10.55 3.05 21.02
CA THR A 162 9.15 2.71 21.07
C THR A 162 9.00 1.22 21.36
N VAL A 163 8.20 0.89 22.35
CA VAL A 163 7.98 -0.49 22.83
C VAL A 163 6.62 -1.06 22.42
N HIS A 164 5.83 -0.30 21.66
CA HIS A 164 4.48 -0.70 21.24
C HIS A 164 4.26 -0.47 19.77
N SER A 165 3.60 -1.44 19.13
CA SER A 165 3.22 -1.35 17.72
C SER A 165 2.15 -0.29 17.45
N SER A 166 2.15 0.22 16.25
CA SER A 166 1.18 1.19 15.73
C SER A 166 0.17 0.49 14.82
N VAL A 167 -1.11 0.71 15.05
CA VAL A 167 -2.19 0.20 14.19
C VAL A 167 -1.97 0.62 12.73
N HIS A 168 -1.67 1.90 12.47
CA HIS A 168 -1.42 2.39 11.11
C HIS A 168 -0.23 1.74 10.42
N THR A 169 0.89 1.61 11.14
CA THR A 169 2.09 1.00 10.55
C THR A 169 1.86 -0.48 10.30
N THR A 170 1.28 -1.17 11.26
CA THR A 170 1.05 -2.61 11.18
C THR A 170 0.12 -2.97 10.01
N ILE A 171 -0.99 -2.24 9.80
CA ILE A 171 -1.88 -2.55 8.68
C ILE A 171 -1.20 -2.31 7.33
N SER A 172 -0.43 -1.21 7.18
CA SER A 172 0.29 -0.94 5.94
C SER A 172 1.30 -2.04 5.60
N VAL A 173 1.97 -2.60 6.60
CA VAL A 173 2.93 -3.70 6.40
C VAL A 173 2.21 -4.99 6.03
N ILE A 174 1.11 -5.35 6.71
CA ILE A 174 0.32 -6.54 6.38
C ILE A 174 -0.20 -6.48 4.93
N GLU A 175 -0.73 -5.33 4.52
CA GLU A 175 -1.20 -5.14 3.14
C GLU A 175 -0.06 -5.28 2.12
N GLY A 176 1.14 -4.81 2.48
CA GLY A 176 2.35 -4.99 1.66
C GLY A 176 2.74 -6.45 1.52
N ILE A 177 2.77 -7.19 2.62
CA ILE A 177 3.09 -8.63 2.64
C ILE A 177 2.06 -9.43 1.84
N LEU A 178 0.78 -9.15 2.00
CA LEU A 178 -0.29 -9.83 1.28
C LEU A 178 -0.17 -9.62 -0.24
N GLU A 179 0.11 -8.39 -0.68
CA GLU A 179 0.28 -8.13 -2.12
C GLU A 179 1.57 -8.76 -2.66
N TYR A 180 2.64 -8.82 -1.86
CA TYR A 180 3.89 -9.51 -2.20
C TYR A 180 3.63 -10.99 -2.47
N GLU A 181 2.89 -11.68 -1.58
CA GLU A 181 2.44 -13.05 -1.77
C GLU A 181 1.56 -13.20 -3.02
N ASN A 182 0.51 -12.39 -3.15
CA ASN A 182 -0.46 -12.44 -4.26
C ASN A 182 0.19 -12.19 -5.62
N SER A 183 1.28 -11.43 -5.65
CA SER A 183 2.06 -11.15 -6.87
C SER A 183 3.10 -12.23 -7.20
N GLY A 184 3.22 -13.29 -6.39
CA GLY A 184 4.04 -14.46 -6.65
C GLY A 184 5.50 -14.33 -6.29
N TYR A 185 5.87 -13.37 -5.46
CA TYR A 185 7.22 -13.23 -4.93
C TYR A 185 7.51 -14.28 -3.86
N SER A 186 8.77 -14.65 -3.69
CA SER A 186 9.17 -15.81 -2.88
C SER A 186 10.26 -15.54 -1.85
N TYR A 187 11.04 -14.47 -2.03
CA TYR A 187 12.14 -14.16 -1.11
C TYR A 187 11.61 -13.89 0.30
N GLN A 188 12.07 -14.65 1.27
CA GLN A 188 11.66 -14.58 2.69
C GLN A 188 10.15 -14.67 2.92
N LEU A 189 9.38 -15.23 1.98
CA LEU A 189 7.92 -15.25 2.06
C LEU A 189 7.39 -15.96 3.31
N ASN A 190 8.00 -17.06 3.71
CA ASN A 190 7.57 -17.81 4.91
C ASN A 190 7.71 -16.96 6.18
N GLU A 191 8.81 -16.24 6.30
CA GLU A 191 9.09 -15.32 7.41
C GLU A 191 8.11 -14.15 7.42
N LEU A 192 7.87 -13.52 6.25
CA LEU A 192 6.87 -12.47 6.09
C LEU A 192 5.46 -12.95 6.49
N MET A 193 5.06 -14.13 6.02
CA MET A 193 3.73 -14.68 6.36
C MET A 193 3.60 -15.01 7.84
N LYS A 194 4.70 -15.43 8.48
CA LYS A 194 4.72 -15.62 9.94
C LYS A 194 4.49 -14.28 10.66
N THR A 195 5.24 -13.23 10.32
CA THR A 195 5.06 -11.91 10.94
C THR A 195 3.69 -11.31 10.63
N ALA A 196 3.15 -11.51 9.42
CA ALA A 196 1.80 -11.09 9.07
C ALA A 196 0.73 -11.76 9.95
N LYS A 197 0.89 -13.06 10.23
CA LYS A 197 -0.01 -13.78 11.14
C LYS A 197 0.08 -13.26 12.57
N GLU A 198 1.27 -13.01 13.09
CA GLU A 198 1.47 -12.42 14.41
C GLU A 198 0.85 -11.02 14.48
N SER A 199 0.95 -10.24 13.39
CA SER A 199 0.33 -8.92 13.28
C SER A 199 -1.20 -8.97 13.18
N GLN A 200 -1.77 -10.01 12.60
CA GLN A 200 -3.23 -10.24 12.65
C GLN A 200 -3.69 -10.55 14.08
N GLU A 201 -2.95 -11.35 14.82
CA GLU A 201 -3.23 -11.61 16.25
C GLU A 201 -3.13 -10.35 17.10
N PHE A 202 -2.14 -9.46 16.82
CA PHE A 202 -2.07 -8.13 17.42
C PHE A 202 -3.38 -7.35 17.23
N PHE A 203 -3.93 -7.31 15.99
CA PHE A 203 -5.21 -6.65 15.74
C PHE A 203 -6.38 -7.28 16.48
N LEU A 204 -6.44 -8.61 16.56
CA LEU A 204 -7.51 -9.31 17.28
C LEU A 204 -7.48 -9.02 18.78
N GLN A 205 -6.29 -9.00 19.40
CA GLN A 205 -6.09 -8.63 20.81
C GLN A 205 -6.59 -7.20 21.07
N HIS A 206 -6.28 -6.28 20.16
CA HIS A 206 -6.76 -4.90 20.20
C HIS A 206 -8.21 -4.71 19.74
N LYS A 207 -8.95 -5.80 19.43
CA LYS A 207 -10.31 -5.73 18.87
C LYS A 207 -10.41 -4.75 17.70
N LEU A 208 -9.35 -4.70 16.87
CA LEU A 208 -9.08 -3.83 15.73
C LEU A 208 -8.74 -2.38 16.11
N PHE A 209 -9.29 -1.80 17.17
CA PHE A 209 -9.19 -0.36 17.46
C PHE A 209 -9.13 0.02 18.94
N LYS A 210 -9.05 -0.96 19.83
CA LYS A 210 -9.03 -0.73 21.29
C LYS A 210 -7.65 -1.01 21.89
N SER A 211 -7.32 -0.28 22.94
CA SER A 211 -6.18 -0.61 23.78
C SER A 211 -6.42 -1.94 24.51
N ASP A 212 -5.47 -2.85 24.43
CA ASP A 212 -5.46 -4.12 25.18
C ASP A 212 -5.36 -3.88 26.70
N ARG A 213 -4.71 -2.78 27.11
CA ARG A 213 -4.48 -2.42 28.51
C ARG A 213 -5.66 -1.74 29.18
N THR A 214 -6.34 -0.82 28.48
CA THR A 214 -7.43 -0.02 29.05
C THR A 214 -8.80 -0.41 28.53
N GLY A 215 -8.88 -1.10 27.40
CA GLY A 215 -10.14 -1.41 26.69
C GLY A 215 -10.77 -0.22 25.98
N GLU A 216 -10.15 0.97 26.07
CA GLU A 216 -10.64 2.19 25.43
C GLU A 216 -10.27 2.25 23.96
N ILE A 217 -10.97 3.10 23.20
CA ILE A 217 -10.66 3.35 21.78
C ILE A 217 -9.32 4.08 21.68
N ILE A 218 -8.37 3.53 20.92
CA ILE A 218 -7.03 4.10 20.71
C ILE A 218 -7.13 5.46 20.02
N ASP A 219 -7.91 5.54 18.94
CA ASP A 219 -8.19 6.77 18.20
C ASP A 219 -9.62 6.72 17.65
N LYS A 220 -10.40 7.79 17.90
CA LYS A 220 -11.79 7.87 17.43
C LYS A 220 -11.94 7.66 15.92
N ARG A 221 -10.93 8.01 15.14
CA ARG A 221 -10.91 7.80 13.69
C ARG A 221 -11.00 6.32 13.31
N PHE A 222 -10.48 5.41 14.11
CA PHE A 222 -10.55 3.97 13.87
C PHE A 222 -11.96 3.38 14.00
N SER A 223 -12.89 4.10 14.62
CA SER A 223 -14.28 3.69 14.72
C SER A 223 -15.17 4.25 13.60
N MET A 224 -14.59 4.98 12.65
CA MET A 224 -15.31 5.56 11.51
C MET A 224 -14.91 4.86 10.22
N LEU A 225 -15.87 4.70 9.31
CA LEU A 225 -15.56 4.28 7.95
C LEU A 225 -14.80 5.43 7.26
N SER A 226 -13.57 5.17 6.86
CA SER A 226 -12.77 6.10 6.07
C SER A 226 -12.08 5.34 4.94
N TYR A 227 -11.91 5.99 3.82
CA TYR A 227 -11.10 5.48 2.72
C TYR A 227 -9.75 6.18 2.73
N PRO A 228 -8.77 5.49 2.22
CA PRO A 228 -7.68 4.95 3.02
C PRO A 228 -7.04 6.06 3.80
N SER A 229 -6.62 5.73 4.96
CA SER A 229 -5.98 6.68 5.88
C SER A 229 -4.63 7.17 5.38
#